data_128eec6f33e95692e0772cdc3c63a737
#
_entry.id   128eec6f33e95692e0772cdc3c63a737
#
_cell.length_a   1.000
_cell.length_b   1.000
_cell.length_c   1.000
_cell.angle_alpha   90.00
_cell.angle_beta   90.00
_cell.angle_gamma   90.00
#
_symmetry.space_group_name_H-M   'P 1'
#
loop_
_entity.id
_entity.type
_entity.pdbx_description
1 polymer ?
#
loop_
_entity_poly.entity_id
_entity_poly.type
_entity_poly.pdbx_seq_one_letter_code
_entity_poly.pdbx_strand_id
1 'polypeptide(L)'
;MRMKAAVLYGAKQKLKVEEVELDAPGQGEVLVRMVATGVCHSDLHVISGDLAARPFPIVLGHEGAGVVEKVGKGVTAVKKGDHVVLTYLPACGKCRWCHTGQPNMCDVGAKLRTGRMLDGTARLHSKDGTDVSNFLFVSTWAEYSVVPEMSMVKVPDYIRLERACLFGCGFTTGFGAATNAVHIRPGETVTIVGCGGLGLAAVQGARMSGAGKIICVDVHPEKLEMARKFGATHTVLNKHDVDDVIRQIMDITWGLGTDFSFEFVGFEQAMETLKIAFTALRKGGTMCLVGVGSSQFQEVPFDPYVLAMWRKKVQGVLFGDAQFQWDIPKLVRLFEEGRIDMDGMVTQEFRLEDINTCVENVFAGNRVARQVIRFD
;
A
#
# COMPACT_ATOMS: atom_id res chain seq x y z
N MET A 1 -26.46 -3.07 -12.46
CA MET A 1 -26.63 -1.60 -12.58
C MET A 1 -25.54 -1.05 -13.49
N ARG A 2 -25.78 0.12 -14.14
CA ARG A 2 -24.75 0.77 -14.94
C ARG A 2 -24.02 1.82 -14.13
N MET A 3 -22.70 1.95 -14.35
CA MET A 3 -21.83 2.89 -13.65
C MET A 3 -20.57 3.17 -14.48
N LYS A 4 -19.85 4.25 -14.17
CA LYS A 4 -18.54 4.51 -14.77
C LYS A 4 -17.42 3.76 -14.05
N ALA A 5 -16.48 3.25 -14.83
CA ALA A 5 -15.24 2.64 -14.34
C ALA A 5 -14.06 2.94 -15.28
N ALA A 6 -12.86 2.94 -14.74
CA ALA A 6 -11.63 3.01 -15.52
C ALA A 6 -11.15 1.60 -15.88
N VAL A 7 -11.36 1.21 -17.13
CA VAL A 7 -11.06 -0.14 -17.65
C VAL A 7 -9.72 -0.16 -18.34
N LEU A 8 -8.86 -1.12 -17.99
CA LEU A 8 -7.60 -1.42 -18.66
C LEU A 8 -7.78 -2.64 -19.55
N TYR A 9 -7.57 -2.47 -20.87
CA TYR A 9 -7.75 -3.54 -21.87
C TYR A 9 -6.50 -4.36 -22.14
N GLY A 10 -5.35 -3.90 -21.70
CA GLY A 10 -4.07 -4.59 -21.87
C GLY A 10 -2.93 -3.81 -21.22
N ALA A 11 -1.83 -4.50 -20.91
CA ALA A 11 -0.64 -3.83 -20.41
C ALA A 11 -0.13 -2.77 -21.39
N LYS A 12 0.46 -1.70 -20.86
CA LYS A 12 1.00 -0.55 -21.61
C LYS A 12 -0.05 0.24 -22.40
N GLN A 13 -1.33 0.06 -22.10
CA GLN A 13 -2.42 0.83 -22.69
C GLN A 13 -2.91 1.91 -21.72
N LYS A 14 -3.53 2.97 -22.25
CA LYS A 14 -4.26 3.94 -21.44
C LYS A 14 -5.56 3.34 -20.92
N LEU A 15 -5.92 3.73 -19.72
CA LEU A 15 -7.23 3.41 -19.14
C LEU A 15 -8.35 4.11 -19.93
N LYS A 16 -9.46 3.41 -20.12
CA LYS A 16 -10.69 4.00 -20.67
C LYS A 16 -11.71 4.18 -19.58
N VAL A 17 -12.13 5.40 -19.34
CA VAL A 17 -13.28 5.67 -18.46
C VAL A 17 -14.53 5.50 -19.28
N GLU A 18 -15.32 4.48 -18.95
CA GLU A 18 -16.50 4.10 -19.71
C GLU A 18 -17.58 3.51 -18.80
N GLU A 19 -18.80 3.39 -19.34
CA GLU A 19 -19.91 2.76 -18.66
C GLU A 19 -19.76 1.23 -18.72
N VAL A 20 -19.87 0.59 -17.55
CA VAL A 20 -19.86 -0.86 -17.37
C VAL A 20 -21.12 -1.30 -16.63
N GLU A 21 -21.47 -2.56 -16.72
CA GLU A 21 -22.54 -3.18 -15.94
C GLU A 21 -21.94 -3.85 -14.69
N LEU A 22 -22.55 -3.59 -13.53
CA LEU A 22 -22.20 -4.19 -12.25
C LEU A 22 -23.35 -5.05 -11.75
N ASP A 23 -23.05 -6.30 -11.44
CA ASP A 23 -24.01 -7.24 -10.84
C ASP A 23 -24.36 -6.86 -9.40
N ALA A 24 -25.47 -7.38 -8.91
CA ALA A 24 -25.81 -7.29 -7.50
C ALA A 24 -24.83 -8.13 -6.65
N PRO A 25 -24.59 -7.73 -5.38
CA PRO A 25 -23.73 -8.49 -4.48
C PRO A 25 -24.30 -9.90 -4.22
N GLY A 26 -23.43 -10.90 -4.39
CA GLY A 26 -23.72 -12.30 -4.11
C GLY A 26 -23.65 -12.64 -2.61
N GLN A 27 -23.55 -13.93 -2.31
CA GLN A 27 -23.43 -14.39 -0.92
C GLN A 27 -22.10 -13.93 -0.30
N GLY A 28 -22.16 -13.26 0.87
CA GLY A 28 -21.02 -12.74 1.59
C GLY A 28 -20.36 -11.52 0.92
N GLU A 29 -21.05 -10.89 -0.03
CA GLU A 29 -20.56 -9.71 -0.76
C GLU A 29 -21.37 -8.46 -0.39
N VAL A 30 -20.77 -7.32 -0.60
CA VAL A 30 -21.29 -5.99 -0.27
C VAL A 30 -21.11 -5.08 -1.47
N LEU A 31 -22.16 -4.37 -1.87
CA LEU A 31 -22.12 -3.27 -2.83
C LEU A 31 -21.72 -1.99 -2.07
N VAL A 32 -20.62 -1.39 -2.45
CA VAL A 32 -20.09 -0.15 -1.87
C VAL A 32 -20.13 0.94 -2.93
N ARG A 33 -20.74 2.08 -2.60
CA ARG A 33 -20.61 3.32 -3.36
C ARG A 33 -19.30 3.97 -2.97
N MET A 34 -18.40 4.14 -3.92
CA MET A 34 -17.09 4.72 -3.66
C MET A 34 -17.21 6.22 -3.38
N VAL A 35 -16.45 6.71 -2.41
CA VAL A 35 -16.27 8.13 -2.11
C VAL A 35 -14.89 8.58 -2.55
N ALA A 36 -13.88 7.76 -2.27
CA ALA A 36 -12.51 8.04 -2.69
C ALA A 36 -11.68 6.77 -2.85
N THR A 37 -10.63 6.87 -3.67
CA THR A 37 -9.63 5.81 -3.83
C THR A 37 -8.24 6.41 -4.06
N GLY A 38 -7.23 5.82 -3.43
CA GLY A 38 -5.83 6.14 -3.69
C GLY A 38 -5.33 5.52 -5.00
N VAL A 39 -4.21 6.06 -5.51
CA VAL A 39 -3.44 5.48 -6.61
C VAL A 39 -2.11 4.99 -6.09
N CYS A 40 -1.83 3.71 -6.29
CA CYS A 40 -0.67 3.00 -5.75
C CYS A 40 0.22 2.47 -6.89
N HIS A 41 1.52 2.34 -6.63
CA HIS A 41 2.46 1.72 -7.58
C HIS A 41 2.06 0.30 -7.96
N SER A 42 1.37 -0.45 -7.07
CA SER A 42 0.89 -1.80 -7.40
C SER A 42 -0.13 -1.81 -8.55
N ASP A 43 -0.92 -0.75 -8.72
CA ASP A 43 -1.79 -0.58 -9.89
C ASP A 43 -0.95 -0.29 -11.14
N LEU A 44 0.08 0.55 -11.00
CA LEU A 44 0.96 0.93 -12.10
C LEU A 44 1.75 -0.26 -12.63
N HIS A 45 2.14 -1.20 -11.77
CA HIS A 45 2.82 -2.42 -12.19
C HIS A 45 1.96 -3.35 -13.04
N VAL A 46 0.63 -3.30 -12.88
CA VAL A 46 -0.28 -3.99 -13.80
C VAL A 46 -0.35 -3.24 -15.13
N ILE A 47 -0.37 -1.89 -15.09
CA ILE A 47 -0.40 -1.05 -16.30
C ILE A 47 0.91 -1.21 -17.10
N SER A 48 2.07 -1.20 -16.45
CA SER A 48 3.38 -1.39 -17.10
C SER A 48 3.63 -2.82 -17.58
N GLY A 49 2.92 -3.81 -16.99
CA GLY A 49 3.12 -5.22 -17.28
C GLY A 49 4.26 -5.88 -16.50
N ASP A 50 4.79 -5.23 -15.47
CA ASP A 50 5.90 -5.73 -14.62
C ASP A 50 5.45 -6.81 -13.65
N LEU A 51 4.20 -6.80 -13.25
CA LEU A 51 3.59 -7.90 -12.49
C LEU A 51 3.10 -9.01 -13.43
N ALA A 52 3.14 -10.24 -12.93
CA ALA A 52 2.65 -11.43 -13.65
C ALA A 52 1.25 -11.17 -14.25
N ALA A 53 1.05 -11.71 -15.46
CA ALA A 53 -0.15 -11.53 -16.27
C ALA A 53 -1.45 -11.62 -15.46
N ARG A 54 -2.30 -10.63 -15.63
CA ARG A 54 -3.67 -10.55 -15.11
C ARG A 54 -4.64 -10.74 -16.26
N PRO A 55 -5.80 -11.33 -16.05
CA PRO A 55 -6.80 -11.40 -17.11
C PRO A 55 -7.33 -9.99 -17.44
N PHE A 56 -7.23 -9.59 -18.71
CA PHE A 56 -7.81 -8.36 -19.25
C PHE A 56 -9.12 -8.67 -19.98
N PRO A 57 -10.06 -7.71 -20.08
CA PRO A 57 -10.04 -6.38 -19.47
C PRO A 57 -10.18 -6.42 -17.95
N ILE A 58 -9.69 -5.36 -17.26
CA ILE A 58 -9.68 -5.30 -15.80
C ILE A 58 -9.95 -3.88 -15.30
N VAL A 59 -10.68 -3.75 -14.18
CA VAL A 59 -10.77 -2.50 -13.41
C VAL A 59 -9.78 -2.59 -12.25
N LEU A 60 -8.87 -1.62 -12.17
CA LEU A 60 -7.85 -1.53 -11.13
C LEU A 60 -8.33 -0.74 -9.89
N GLY A 61 -7.37 -0.35 -9.04
CA GLY A 61 -7.60 0.35 -7.78
C GLY A 61 -7.84 -0.61 -6.62
N HIS A 62 -7.16 -0.33 -5.48
CA HIS A 62 -7.24 -1.19 -4.30
C HIS A 62 -7.14 -0.44 -2.97
N GLU A 63 -7.18 0.88 -3.00
CA GLU A 63 -7.13 1.76 -1.82
C GLU A 63 -8.43 2.55 -1.69
N GLY A 64 -9.57 1.86 -1.55
CA GLY A 64 -10.88 2.50 -1.58
C GLY A 64 -11.50 2.74 -0.22
N ALA A 65 -12.34 3.78 -0.15
CA ALA A 65 -13.29 3.99 0.94
C ALA A 65 -14.62 4.46 0.38
N GLY A 66 -15.70 4.04 1.02
CA GLY A 66 -17.04 4.32 0.53
C GLY A 66 -18.13 4.02 1.55
N VAL A 67 -19.36 4.07 1.06
CA VAL A 67 -20.57 3.83 1.84
C VAL A 67 -21.27 2.59 1.34
N VAL A 68 -21.67 1.71 2.25
CA VAL A 68 -22.41 0.48 1.93
C VAL A 68 -23.79 0.83 1.38
N GLU A 69 -24.09 0.39 0.15
CA GLU A 69 -25.40 0.60 -0.49
C GLU A 69 -26.31 -0.62 -0.36
N LYS A 70 -25.74 -1.83 -0.48
CA LYS A 70 -26.49 -3.08 -0.39
C LYS A 70 -25.60 -4.20 0.13
N VAL A 71 -26.19 -5.09 0.91
CA VAL A 71 -25.52 -6.30 1.40
C VAL A 71 -26.11 -7.53 0.77
N GLY A 72 -25.28 -8.52 0.43
CA GLY A 72 -25.68 -9.82 -0.05
C GLY A 72 -26.08 -10.76 1.10
N LYS A 73 -26.56 -11.94 0.74
CA LYS A 73 -26.99 -12.95 1.73
C LYS A 73 -25.79 -13.37 2.60
N GLY A 74 -26.00 -13.44 3.92
CA GLY A 74 -25.01 -13.91 4.89
C GLY A 74 -24.02 -12.86 5.37
N VAL A 75 -24.08 -11.62 4.89
CA VAL A 75 -23.28 -10.49 5.40
C VAL A 75 -23.81 -10.11 6.79
N THR A 76 -22.90 -9.95 7.74
CA THR A 76 -23.23 -9.66 9.15
C THR A 76 -22.40 -8.52 9.75
N ALA A 77 -21.22 -8.21 9.20
CA ALA A 77 -20.31 -7.20 9.76
C ALA A 77 -20.71 -5.76 9.43
N VAL A 78 -21.47 -5.56 8.35
CA VAL A 78 -21.87 -4.23 7.87
C VAL A 78 -23.33 -4.21 7.41
N LYS A 79 -23.91 -3.02 7.35
CA LYS A 79 -25.27 -2.76 6.85
C LYS A 79 -25.29 -1.53 5.95
N LYS A 80 -26.36 -1.34 5.19
CA LYS A 80 -26.56 -0.13 4.37
C LYS A 80 -26.35 1.14 5.20
N GLY A 81 -25.57 2.08 4.65
CA GLY A 81 -25.20 3.35 5.26
C GLY A 81 -23.90 3.32 6.07
N ASP A 82 -23.36 2.15 6.37
CA ASP A 82 -22.09 2.06 7.07
C ASP A 82 -20.93 2.58 6.18
N HIS A 83 -20.01 3.33 6.78
CA HIS A 83 -18.76 3.74 6.15
C HIS A 83 -17.71 2.64 6.26
N VAL A 84 -17.00 2.38 5.17
CA VAL A 84 -16.01 1.30 5.10
C VAL A 84 -14.74 1.74 4.38
N VAL A 85 -13.62 1.19 4.84
CA VAL A 85 -12.34 1.16 4.12
C VAL A 85 -12.18 -0.23 3.52
N LEU A 86 -11.83 -0.30 2.24
CA LEU A 86 -11.61 -1.55 1.52
C LEU A 86 -10.14 -1.95 1.63
N THR A 87 -9.89 -3.23 1.87
CA THR A 87 -8.54 -3.80 1.95
C THR A 87 -8.32 -4.78 0.81
N TYR A 88 -7.17 -4.68 0.16
CA TYR A 88 -6.81 -5.59 -0.94
C TYR A 88 -6.52 -7.03 -0.48
N LEU A 89 -6.32 -7.24 0.82
CA LEU A 89 -6.17 -8.56 1.42
C LEU A 89 -7.46 -8.94 2.15
N PRO A 90 -7.95 -10.18 1.95
CA PRO A 90 -9.08 -10.71 2.70
C PRO A 90 -8.66 -11.25 4.07
N ALA A 91 -9.57 -11.24 5.05
CA ALA A 91 -9.41 -11.94 6.33
C ALA A 91 -10.59 -12.88 6.57
N CYS A 92 -10.44 -14.15 6.24
CA CYS A 92 -11.56 -15.10 6.35
C CYS A 92 -11.93 -15.48 7.79
N GLY A 93 -11.10 -15.13 8.78
CA GLY A 93 -11.31 -15.39 10.20
C GLY A 93 -11.17 -16.87 10.64
N LYS A 94 -10.95 -17.82 9.71
CA LYS A 94 -11.01 -19.27 10.00
C LYS A 94 -9.83 -20.09 9.48
N CYS A 95 -8.90 -19.51 8.72
CA CYS A 95 -7.68 -20.23 8.34
C CYS A 95 -6.61 -20.10 9.43
N ARG A 96 -5.56 -20.90 9.31
CA ARG A 96 -4.43 -20.89 10.26
C ARG A 96 -3.91 -19.47 10.52
N TRP A 97 -3.67 -18.72 9.46
CA TRP A 97 -3.08 -17.38 9.55
C TRP A 97 -3.97 -16.39 10.31
N CYS A 98 -5.28 -16.39 10.00
CA CYS A 98 -6.23 -15.55 10.73
C CYS A 98 -6.29 -15.94 12.21
N HIS A 99 -6.29 -17.24 12.53
CA HIS A 99 -6.30 -17.72 13.92
C HIS A 99 -5.02 -17.41 14.70
N THR A 100 -3.88 -17.29 14.02
CA THR A 100 -2.59 -16.95 14.66
C THR A 100 -2.29 -15.44 14.66
N GLY A 101 -3.26 -14.60 14.30
CA GLY A 101 -3.10 -13.14 14.32
C GLY A 101 -2.35 -12.57 13.12
N GLN A 102 -2.27 -13.29 12.02
CA GLN A 102 -1.61 -12.89 10.77
C GLN A 102 -2.60 -12.87 9.59
N PRO A 103 -3.71 -12.10 9.65
CA PRO A 103 -4.74 -12.11 8.61
C PRO A 103 -4.22 -11.58 7.26
N ASN A 104 -3.14 -10.81 7.25
CA ASN A 104 -2.44 -10.40 6.03
C ASN A 104 -1.91 -11.59 5.21
N MET A 105 -1.76 -12.78 5.82
CA MET A 105 -1.35 -14.03 5.18
C MET A 105 -2.52 -14.99 4.92
N CYS A 106 -3.76 -14.51 4.97
CA CYS A 106 -4.96 -15.33 4.82
C CYS A 106 -4.92 -16.21 3.55
N ASP A 107 -5.25 -17.50 3.68
CA ASP A 107 -5.23 -18.47 2.56
C ASP A 107 -6.14 -18.07 1.39
N VAL A 108 -7.20 -17.31 1.64
CA VAL A 108 -8.09 -16.78 0.59
C VAL A 108 -7.34 -15.82 -0.34
N GLY A 109 -6.26 -15.20 0.13
CA GLY A 109 -5.37 -14.36 -0.67
C GLY A 109 -4.79 -15.05 -1.92
N ALA A 110 -4.69 -16.38 -1.93
CA ALA A 110 -4.26 -17.13 -3.11
C ALA A 110 -5.18 -16.92 -4.34
N LYS A 111 -6.45 -16.54 -4.12
CA LYS A 111 -7.43 -16.29 -5.18
C LYS A 111 -7.37 -14.86 -5.77
N LEU A 112 -6.61 -13.95 -5.17
CA LEU A 112 -6.55 -12.53 -5.59
C LEU A 112 -6.10 -12.31 -7.04
N ARG A 113 -5.40 -13.29 -7.62
CA ARG A 113 -4.86 -13.19 -8.98
C ARG A 113 -5.81 -13.69 -10.07
N THR A 114 -6.94 -14.29 -9.70
CA THR A 114 -7.86 -14.90 -10.68
C THR A 114 -8.65 -13.88 -11.49
N GLY A 115 -8.78 -12.64 -10.99
CA GLY A 115 -9.65 -11.62 -11.58
C GLY A 115 -11.14 -11.90 -11.36
N ARG A 116 -11.48 -12.89 -10.52
CA ARG A 116 -12.84 -13.35 -10.24
C ARG A 116 -13.15 -13.22 -8.76
N MET A 117 -14.45 -13.18 -8.44
CA MET A 117 -14.92 -13.24 -7.06
C MET A 117 -14.70 -14.63 -6.47
N LEU A 118 -15.03 -14.81 -5.19
CA LEU A 118 -14.76 -16.06 -4.46
C LEU A 118 -15.50 -17.27 -5.02
N ASP A 119 -16.65 -17.06 -5.67
CA ASP A 119 -17.46 -18.06 -6.35
C ASP A 119 -16.96 -18.38 -7.77
N GLY A 120 -15.91 -17.71 -8.25
CA GLY A 120 -15.31 -17.91 -9.57
C GLY A 120 -15.99 -17.09 -10.68
N THR A 121 -17.00 -16.26 -10.39
CA THR A 121 -17.70 -15.45 -11.37
C THR A 121 -17.18 -14.02 -11.43
N ALA A 122 -17.47 -13.29 -12.52
CA ALA A 122 -17.28 -11.84 -12.60
C ALA A 122 -18.48 -11.12 -11.95
N ARG A 123 -18.26 -9.85 -11.58
CA ARG A 123 -19.34 -8.91 -11.19
C ARG A 123 -19.38 -7.70 -12.12
N LEU A 124 -18.35 -7.51 -12.91
CA LEU A 124 -18.21 -6.41 -13.86
C LEU A 124 -18.32 -6.95 -15.27
N HIS A 125 -19.06 -6.25 -16.12
CA HIS A 125 -19.24 -6.59 -17.52
C HIS A 125 -19.19 -5.32 -18.37
N SER A 126 -18.57 -5.41 -19.54
CA SER A 126 -18.64 -4.36 -20.57
C SER A 126 -20.03 -4.32 -21.21
N LYS A 127 -20.30 -3.27 -22.01
CA LYS A 127 -21.62 -3.09 -22.65
C LYS A 127 -22.05 -4.23 -23.57
N ASP A 128 -21.09 -4.98 -24.11
CA ASP A 128 -21.34 -6.15 -24.96
C ASP A 128 -21.49 -7.47 -24.18
N GLY A 129 -21.44 -7.40 -22.84
CA GLY A 129 -21.58 -8.55 -21.96
C GLY A 129 -20.26 -9.30 -21.70
N THR A 130 -19.13 -8.82 -22.19
CA THR A 130 -17.81 -9.42 -21.90
C THR A 130 -17.46 -9.21 -20.44
N ASP A 131 -17.00 -10.27 -19.77
CA ASP A 131 -16.55 -10.20 -18.39
C ASP A 131 -15.34 -9.26 -18.24
N VAL A 132 -15.43 -8.34 -17.30
CA VAL A 132 -14.33 -7.47 -16.86
C VAL A 132 -13.79 -8.00 -15.53
N SER A 133 -12.49 -8.20 -15.47
CA SER A 133 -11.83 -8.78 -14.30
C SER A 133 -11.82 -7.81 -13.13
N ASN A 134 -11.88 -8.38 -11.93
CA ASN A 134 -11.73 -7.66 -10.67
C ASN A 134 -10.26 -7.63 -10.24
N PHE A 135 -9.79 -6.49 -9.74
CA PHE A 135 -8.47 -6.37 -9.15
C PHE A 135 -8.54 -6.54 -7.63
N LEU A 136 -7.90 -7.60 -7.14
CA LEU A 136 -7.73 -7.88 -5.70
C LEU A 136 -9.07 -7.90 -4.91
N PHE A 137 -10.15 -8.36 -5.54
CA PHE A 137 -11.52 -8.38 -5.02
C PHE A 137 -12.17 -7.02 -4.80
N VAL A 138 -11.50 -5.91 -5.05
CA VAL A 138 -12.00 -4.59 -4.66
C VAL A 138 -12.21 -3.60 -5.82
N SER A 139 -11.38 -3.58 -6.86
CA SER A 139 -11.58 -2.76 -8.09
C SER A 139 -12.12 -1.35 -7.84
N THR A 140 -11.35 -0.52 -7.15
CA THR A 140 -11.87 0.74 -6.60
C THR A 140 -11.84 1.93 -7.58
N TRP A 141 -11.33 1.75 -8.82
CA TRP A 141 -11.39 2.81 -9.84
C TRP A 141 -12.71 2.77 -10.61
N ALA A 142 -13.80 2.78 -9.87
CA ALA A 142 -15.17 2.74 -10.35
C ALA A 142 -16.10 3.44 -9.34
N GLU A 143 -17.27 3.92 -9.78
CA GLU A 143 -18.23 4.59 -8.90
C GLU A 143 -18.79 3.65 -7.82
N TYR A 144 -18.87 2.37 -8.11
CA TYR A 144 -19.31 1.32 -7.17
C TYR A 144 -18.39 0.10 -7.29
N SER A 145 -18.29 -0.66 -6.21
CA SER A 145 -17.63 -1.96 -6.21
C SER A 145 -18.45 -3.00 -5.44
N VAL A 146 -18.47 -4.24 -5.94
CA VAL A 146 -18.93 -5.39 -5.18
C VAL A 146 -17.71 -6.09 -4.58
N VAL A 147 -17.69 -6.18 -3.25
CA VAL A 147 -16.51 -6.57 -2.46
C VAL A 147 -16.89 -7.67 -1.47
N PRO A 148 -16.08 -8.71 -1.23
CA PRO A 148 -16.31 -9.64 -0.14
C PRO A 148 -16.30 -8.94 1.21
N GLU A 149 -17.20 -9.27 2.13
CA GLU A 149 -17.26 -8.72 3.49
C GLU A 149 -15.91 -8.80 4.21
N MET A 150 -15.14 -9.85 3.96
CA MET A 150 -13.82 -10.08 4.55
C MET A 150 -12.69 -9.16 4.03
N SER A 151 -12.98 -8.34 3.01
CA SER A 151 -12.05 -7.38 2.41
C SER A 151 -12.42 -5.93 2.73
N MET A 152 -13.07 -5.69 3.86
CA MET A 152 -13.42 -4.35 4.32
C MET A 152 -13.34 -4.21 5.83
N VAL A 153 -13.21 -2.96 6.26
CA VAL A 153 -13.23 -2.58 7.68
C VAL A 153 -14.22 -1.44 7.84
N LYS A 154 -15.17 -1.62 8.76
CA LYS A 154 -16.11 -0.56 9.13
C LYS A 154 -15.36 0.55 9.89
N VAL A 155 -15.63 1.80 9.51
CA VAL A 155 -15.08 3.00 10.15
C VAL A 155 -16.21 3.92 10.61
N PRO A 156 -15.97 4.86 11.53
CA PRO A 156 -16.99 5.83 11.95
C PRO A 156 -17.51 6.66 10.76
N ASP A 157 -18.78 7.02 10.79
CA ASP A 157 -19.47 7.76 9.72
C ASP A 157 -19.01 9.21 9.56
N TYR A 158 -18.40 9.77 10.59
CA TYR A 158 -17.85 11.13 10.60
C TYR A 158 -16.43 11.23 10.03
N ILE A 159 -15.72 10.09 9.79
CA ILE A 159 -14.36 10.15 9.24
C ILE A 159 -14.38 10.58 7.76
N ARG A 160 -13.44 11.42 7.39
CA ARG A 160 -13.26 11.82 5.98
C ARG A 160 -12.74 10.65 5.15
N LEU A 161 -13.62 10.08 4.33
CA LEU A 161 -13.30 8.90 3.53
C LEU A 161 -12.22 9.18 2.48
N GLU A 162 -12.05 10.44 2.05
CA GLU A 162 -11.00 10.89 1.13
C GLU A 162 -9.58 10.80 1.75
N ARG A 163 -9.50 10.64 3.06
CA ARG A 163 -8.25 10.39 3.79
C ARG A 163 -8.16 8.94 4.22
N ALA A 164 -9.28 8.39 4.69
CA ALA A 164 -9.36 7.02 5.19
C ALA A 164 -9.10 5.97 4.11
N CYS A 165 -9.35 6.25 2.83
CA CYS A 165 -9.09 5.33 1.72
C CYS A 165 -7.62 4.84 1.70
N LEU A 166 -6.66 5.67 2.11
CA LEU A 166 -5.25 5.32 2.16
C LEU A 166 -4.91 4.27 3.23
N PHE A 167 -5.80 4.05 4.21
CA PHE A 167 -5.63 2.95 5.17
C PHE A 167 -5.85 1.57 4.53
N GLY A 168 -6.48 1.51 3.36
CA GLY A 168 -6.70 0.27 2.62
C GLY A 168 -5.42 -0.42 2.12
N CYS A 169 -4.32 0.34 1.94
CA CYS A 169 -3.03 -0.20 1.50
C CYS A 169 -1.85 0.63 2.00
N GLY A 170 -1.54 1.76 1.34
CA GLY A 170 -0.22 2.39 1.43
C GLY A 170 0.12 2.90 2.83
N PHE A 171 -0.81 3.58 3.50
CA PHE A 171 -0.52 4.11 4.84
C PHE A 171 -0.33 2.98 5.86
N THR A 172 -1.24 2.01 5.88
CA THR A 172 -1.15 0.84 6.78
C THR A 172 0.12 0.03 6.54
N THR A 173 0.52 -0.14 5.27
CA THR A 173 1.76 -0.84 4.92
C THR A 173 2.99 -0.14 5.47
N GLY A 174 3.14 1.15 5.22
CA GLY A 174 4.32 1.89 5.66
C GLY A 174 4.38 2.06 7.18
N PHE A 175 3.27 2.48 7.79
CA PHE A 175 3.16 2.66 9.23
C PHE A 175 3.36 1.34 9.98
N GLY A 176 2.70 0.27 9.52
CA GLY A 176 2.81 -1.07 10.10
C GLY A 176 4.20 -1.68 9.95
N ALA A 177 4.91 -1.40 8.86
CA ALA A 177 6.31 -1.84 8.73
C ALA A 177 7.17 -1.36 9.90
N ALA A 178 6.94 -0.13 10.39
CA ALA A 178 7.67 0.43 11.52
C ALA A 178 7.08 0.08 12.90
N THR A 179 5.80 -0.30 12.99
CA THR A 179 5.14 -0.52 14.29
C THR A 179 4.78 -1.97 14.58
N ASN A 180 4.61 -2.81 13.56
CA ASN A 180 4.17 -4.20 13.70
C ASN A 180 5.26 -5.20 13.26
N ALA A 181 5.93 -4.94 12.11
CA ALA A 181 6.88 -5.89 11.55
C ALA A 181 8.18 -5.95 12.34
N VAL A 182 8.55 -4.87 13.02
CA VAL A 182 9.71 -4.78 13.91
C VAL A 182 9.31 -4.12 15.24
N HIS A 183 10.17 -4.29 16.24
CA HIS A 183 9.96 -3.69 17.56
C HIS A 183 11.01 -2.60 17.80
N ILE A 184 10.74 -1.39 17.31
CA ILE A 184 11.58 -0.22 17.54
C ILE A 184 11.45 0.21 19.00
N ARG A 185 12.56 0.27 19.71
CA ARG A 185 12.62 0.77 21.08
C ARG A 185 12.99 2.26 21.12
N PRO A 186 12.57 3.00 22.13
CA PRO A 186 12.95 4.40 22.30
C PRO A 186 14.47 4.59 22.20
N GLY A 187 14.89 5.50 21.32
CA GLY A 187 16.29 5.82 21.06
C GLY A 187 16.97 5.02 19.95
N GLU A 188 16.39 3.91 19.48
CA GLU A 188 16.94 3.16 18.34
C GLU A 188 16.88 3.95 17.04
N THR A 189 17.69 3.55 16.07
CA THR A 189 17.92 4.28 14.82
C THR A 189 17.31 3.52 13.63
N VAL A 190 16.71 4.25 12.72
CA VAL A 190 16.10 3.67 11.51
C VAL A 190 16.57 4.37 10.24
N THR A 191 16.77 3.60 9.17
CA THR A 191 16.93 4.11 7.80
C THR A 191 15.68 3.79 7.01
N ILE A 192 15.16 4.78 6.30
CA ILE A 192 13.99 4.65 5.40
C ILE A 192 14.45 4.99 3.99
N VAL A 193 14.51 3.99 3.12
CA VAL A 193 14.92 4.13 1.72
C VAL A 193 13.68 4.19 0.85
N GLY A 194 13.48 5.35 0.20
CA GLY A 194 12.27 5.68 -0.53
C GLY A 194 11.25 6.44 0.32
N CYS A 195 11.11 7.75 0.08
CA CYS A 195 10.23 8.67 0.82
C CYS A 195 8.94 8.99 0.04
N GLY A 196 8.40 8.01 -0.68
CA GLY A 196 7.04 8.06 -1.23
C GLY A 196 5.98 7.84 -0.14
N GLY A 197 4.74 7.58 -0.55
CA GLY A 197 3.62 7.42 0.39
C GLY A 197 3.87 6.39 1.51
N LEU A 198 4.48 5.25 1.19
CA LEU A 198 4.81 4.21 2.18
C LEU A 198 5.91 4.67 3.14
N GLY A 199 7.00 5.25 2.60
CA GLY A 199 8.10 5.75 3.42
C GLY A 199 7.68 6.87 4.35
N LEU A 200 6.85 7.81 3.89
CA LEU A 200 6.30 8.89 4.73
C LEU A 200 5.38 8.35 5.86
N ALA A 201 4.62 7.29 5.58
CA ALA A 201 3.85 6.60 6.62
C ALA A 201 4.77 5.89 7.63
N ALA A 202 5.87 5.26 7.15
CA ALA A 202 6.87 4.62 8.01
C ALA A 202 7.62 5.64 8.89
N VAL A 203 7.90 6.86 8.38
CA VAL A 203 8.44 7.97 9.20
C VAL A 203 7.53 8.27 10.39
N GLN A 204 6.22 8.37 10.16
CA GLN A 204 5.25 8.62 11.23
C GLN A 204 5.19 7.45 12.22
N GLY A 205 5.23 6.20 11.71
CA GLY A 205 5.27 4.98 12.53
C GLY A 205 6.55 4.92 13.39
N ALA A 206 7.72 5.15 12.81
CA ALA A 206 9.00 5.15 13.51
C ALA A 206 9.07 6.24 14.60
N ARG A 207 8.59 7.45 14.29
CA ARG A 207 8.45 8.53 15.27
C ARG A 207 7.56 8.13 16.44
N MET A 208 6.42 7.52 16.14
CA MET A 208 5.46 7.08 17.15
C MET A 208 6.01 5.95 18.02
N SER A 209 6.86 5.08 17.46
CA SER A 209 7.57 4.03 18.19
C SER A 209 8.73 4.56 19.05
N GLY A 210 9.07 5.85 18.95
CA GLY A 210 10.14 6.47 19.74
C GLY A 210 11.53 6.33 19.15
N ALA A 211 11.69 6.12 17.83
CA ALA A 211 12.97 6.09 17.16
C ALA A 211 13.78 7.37 17.47
N GLY A 212 15.04 7.23 17.87
CA GLY A 212 15.91 8.36 18.21
C GLY A 212 16.46 9.06 16.99
N LYS A 213 16.79 8.30 15.94
CA LYS A 213 17.18 8.85 14.63
C LYS A 213 16.33 8.17 13.54
N ILE A 214 15.72 9.00 12.69
CA ILE A 214 14.97 8.59 11.51
C ILE A 214 15.69 9.20 10.31
N ILE A 215 16.44 8.37 9.58
CA ILE A 215 17.29 8.77 8.45
C ILE A 215 16.55 8.40 7.16
N CYS A 216 16.12 9.41 6.41
CA CYS A 216 15.39 9.24 5.17
C CYS A 216 16.32 9.40 3.96
N VAL A 217 16.23 8.46 3.01
CA VAL A 217 17.00 8.43 1.77
C VAL A 217 16.05 8.48 0.58
N ASP A 218 16.21 9.44 -0.33
CA ASP A 218 15.48 9.54 -1.59
C ASP A 218 16.32 10.26 -2.64
N VAL A 219 15.97 10.11 -3.91
CA VAL A 219 16.61 10.83 -5.05
C VAL A 219 15.98 12.22 -5.26
N HIS A 220 14.81 12.49 -4.67
CA HIS A 220 14.06 13.72 -4.83
C HIS A 220 14.13 14.59 -3.57
N PRO A 221 14.75 15.79 -3.65
CA PRO A 221 14.88 16.70 -2.49
C PRO A 221 13.53 17.06 -1.85
N GLU A 222 12.50 17.27 -2.66
CA GLU A 222 11.15 17.64 -2.19
C GLU A 222 10.49 16.54 -1.34
N LYS A 223 10.78 15.25 -1.61
CA LYS A 223 10.33 14.14 -0.78
C LYS A 223 11.05 14.10 0.56
N LEU A 224 12.34 14.46 0.58
CA LEU A 224 13.11 14.58 1.81
C LEU A 224 12.61 15.73 2.69
N GLU A 225 12.24 16.86 2.09
CA GLU A 225 11.61 17.96 2.82
C GLU A 225 10.26 17.55 3.42
N MET A 226 9.47 16.78 2.69
CA MET A 226 8.23 16.22 3.22
C MET A 226 8.50 15.24 4.37
N ALA A 227 9.50 14.37 4.23
CA ALA A 227 9.89 13.45 5.29
C ALA A 227 10.27 14.18 6.60
N ARG A 228 10.95 15.34 6.52
CA ARG A 228 11.22 16.20 7.68
C ARG A 228 9.94 16.68 8.37
N LYS A 229 8.95 17.12 7.59
CA LYS A 229 7.65 17.55 8.14
C LYS A 229 6.94 16.44 8.91
N PHE A 230 7.06 15.20 8.46
CA PHE A 230 6.48 14.03 9.14
C PHE A 230 7.31 13.49 10.31
N GLY A 231 8.56 13.95 10.47
CA GLY A 231 9.37 13.62 11.64
C GLY A 231 10.70 12.94 11.35
N ALA A 232 11.18 12.92 10.09
CA ALA A 232 12.56 12.53 9.81
C ALA A 232 13.53 13.46 10.51
N THR A 233 14.49 12.88 11.23
CA THR A 233 15.53 13.65 11.95
C THR A 233 16.72 14.00 11.04
N HIS A 234 16.98 13.15 10.06
CA HIS A 234 18.06 13.31 9.09
C HIS A 234 17.57 12.92 7.69
N THR A 235 18.17 13.53 6.67
CA THR A 235 17.88 13.20 5.28
C THR A 235 19.17 13.08 4.50
N VAL A 236 19.23 12.12 3.59
CA VAL A 236 20.35 11.85 2.69
C VAL A 236 19.83 11.87 1.26
N LEU A 237 20.32 12.80 0.44
CA LEU A 237 19.98 12.85 -0.98
C LEU A 237 20.83 11.82 -1.73
N ASN A 238 20.17 10.83 -2.31
CA ASN A 238 20.84 9.84 -3.14
C ASN A 238 21.03 10.40 -4.57
N LYS A 239 22.26 10.66 -4.92
CA LYS A 239 22.69 11.11 -6.26
C LYS A 239 23.16 9.93 -7.13
N HIS A 240 22.64 8.73 -6.89
CA HIS A 240 23.09 7.48 -7.51
C HIS A 240 24.54 7.12 -7.16
N ASP A 241 25.02 7.56 -5.99
CA ASP A 241 26.28 7.15 -5.38
C ASP A 241 25.99 6.39 -4.08
N VAL A 242 25.88 5.07 -4.21
CA VAL A 242 25.53 4.16 -3.12
C VAL A 242 26.52 4.25 -1.96
N ASP A 243 27.81 4.35 -2.27
CA ASP A 243 28.87 4.33 -1.27
C ASP A 243 28.89 5.67 -0.50
N ASP A 244 28.59 6.79 -1.17
CA ASP A 244 28.40 8.09 -0.51
C ASP A 244 27.19 8.09 0.42
N VAL A 245 26.07 7.55 -0.02
CA VAL A 245 24.86 7.41 0.82
C VAL A 245 25.15 6.59 2.07
N ILE A 246 25.80 5.42 1.91
CA ILE A 246 26.16 4.55 3.03
C ILE A 246 27.10 5.31 3.99
N ARG A 247 28.13 5.99 3.48
CA ARG A 247 29.06 6.80 4.30
C ARG A 247 28.30 7.84 5.11
N GLN A 248 27.40 8.61 4.51
CA GLN A 248 26.60 9.60 5.23
C GLN A 248 25.76 8.98 6.35
N ILE A 249 25.12 7.81 6.11
CA ILE A 249 24.35 7.10 7.15
C ILE A 249 25.28 6.63 8.27
N MET A 250 26.46 6.11 7.94
CA MET A 250 27.44 5.68 8.94
C MET A 250 27.93 6.87 9.77
N ASP A 251 28.19 8.03 9.16
CA ASP A 251 28.60 9.25 9.87
C ASP A 251 27.52 9.71 10.87
N ILE A 252 26.25 9.72 10.43
CA ILE A 252 25.10 10.06 11.29
C ILE A 252 24.99 9.09 12.48
N THR A 253 25.38 7.83 12.30
CA THR A 253 25.28 6.75 13.30
C THR A 253 26.60 6.44 13.99
N TRP A 254 27.61 7.34 13.92
CA TRP A 254 28.93 7.19 14.55
C TRP A 254 29.69 5.93 14.12
N GLY A 255 29.51 5.49 12.88
CA GLY A 255 30.14 4.31 12.32
C GLY A 255 29.46 2.99 12.71
N LEU A 256 28.37 3.02 13.48
CA LEU A 256 27.68 1.79 13.93
C LEU A 256 26.70 1.23 12.90
N GLY A 257 26.03 2.09 12.13
CA GLY A 257 24.88 1.75 11.30
C GLY A 257 23.56 1.81 12.08
N THR A 258 22.46 1.56 11.40
CA THR A 258 21.10 1.65 11.98
C THR A 258 20.59 0.31 12.52
N ASP A 259 19.71 0.37 13.52
CA ASP A 259 19.06 -0.81 14.11
C ASP A 259 18.13 -1.48 13.13
N PHE A 260 17.37 -0.66 12.39
CA PHE A 260 16.43 -1.12 11.36
C PHE A 260 16.63 -0.34 10.07
N SER A 261 16.32 -1.00 8.95
CA SER A 261 16.20 -0.34 7.66
C SER A 261 14.93 -0.82 6.95
N PHE A 262 14.28 0.09 6.23
CA PHE A 262 13.08 -0.18 5.48
C PHE A 262 13.30 0.19 4.02
N GLU A 263 13.06 -0.74 3.11
CA GLU A 263 13.16 -0.54 1.67
C GLU A 263 11.75 -0.46 1.07
N PHE A 264 11.40 0.69 0.46
CA PHE A 264 10.09 0.98 -0.10
C PHE A 264 10.07 1.29 -1.60
N VAL A 265 11.20 1.19 -2.28
CA VAL A 265 11.31 1.55 -3.71
C VAL A 265 10.95 0.37 -4.59
N GLY A 266 11.65 -0.75 -4.43
CA GLY A 266 11.45 -1.94 -5.28
C GLY A 266 11.92 -1.73 -6.74
N PHE A 267 11.53 -2.66 -7.62
CA PHE A 267 11.71 -2.63 -9.08
C PHE A 267 13.15 -2.44 -9.58
N GLU A 268 13.31 -1.68 -10.70
CA GLU A 268 14.60 -1.52 -11.37
C GLU A 268 15.69 -0.92 -10.46
N GLN A 269 15.30 -0.06 -9.52
CA GLN A 269 16.20 0.53 -8.53
C GLN A 269 16.46 -0.37 -7.32
N ALA A 270 15.82 -1.54 -7.24
CA ALA A 270 15.90 -2.42 -6.07
C ALA A 270 17.33 -2.81 -5.72
N MET A 271 18.21 -3.08 -6.71
CA MET A 271 19.59 -3.47 -6.45
C MET A 271 20.37 -2.40 -5.68
N GLU A 272 20.20 -1.13 -6.05
CA GLU A 272 20.83 0.01 -5.38
C GLU A 272 20.25 0.22 -3.98
N THR A 273 18.92 0.30 -3.88
CA THR A 273 18.23 0.58 -2.61
C THR A 273 18.34 -0.55 -1.61
N LEU A 274 18.35 -1.81 -2.05
CA LEU A 274 18.62 -2.98 -1.22
C LEU A 274 20.06 -2.97 -0.68
N LYS A 275 21.06 -2.62 -1.53
CA LYS A 275 22.46 -2.49 -1.09
C LYS A 275 22.58 -1.42 -0.01
N ILE A 276 21.97 -0.24 -0.20
CA ILE A 276 21.97 0.82 0.80
C ILE A 276 21.33 0.32 2.10
N ALA A 277 20.09 -0.21 2.03
CA ALA A 277 19.34 -0.62 3.21
C ALA A 277 20.04 -1.73 4.00
N PHE A 278 20.67 -2.71 3.33
CA PHE A 278 21.37 -3.81 3.99
C PHE A 278 22.72 -3.38 4.56
N THR A 279 23.50 -2.61 3.79
CA THR A 279 24.86 -2.23 4.20
C THR A 279 24.85 -1.25 5.36
N ALA A 280 23.89 -0.31 5.36
CA ALA A 280 23.72 0.68 6.43
C ALA A 280 23.28 0.10 7.79
N LEU A 281 22.89 -1.18 7.85
CA LEU A 281 22.53 -1.82 9.11
C LEU A 281 23.74 -2.08 10.00
N ARG A 282 23.58 -1.88 11.30
CA ARG A 282 24.52 -2.34 12.31
C ARG A 282 24.57 -3.88 12.40
N LYS A 283 25.55 -4.43 13.12
CA LYS A 283 25.55 -5.83 13.53
C LYS A 283 24.28 -6.14 14.32
N GLY A 284 23.61 -7.25 13.98
CA GLY A 284 22.35 -7.66 14.57
C GLY A 284 21.11 -6.86 14.12
N GLY A 285 21.28 -5.89 13.22
CA GLY A 285 20.18 -5.09 12.68
C GLY A 285 19.25 -5.88 11.77
N THR A 286 18.04 -5.34 11.55
CA THR A 286 17.01 -5.96 10.71
C THR A 286 16.61 -5.05 9.56
N MET A 287 16.66 -5.59 8.34
CA MET A 287 16.12 -4.98 7.14
C MET A 287 14.72 -5.50 6.86
N CYS A 288 13.77 -4.61 6.64
CA CYS A 288 12.42 -4.87 6.16
C CYS A 288 12.32 -4.57 4.66
N LEU A 289 12.02 -5.59 3.88
CA LEU A 289 11.77 -5.48 2.45
C LEU A 289 10.26 -5.33 2.23
N VAL A 290 9.84 -4.17 1.77
CA VAL A 290 8.43 -3.79 1.55
C VAL A 290 8.18 -3.43 0.09
N GLY A 291 9.16 -2.81 -0.57
CA GLY A 291 9.12 -2.52 -2.00
C GLY A 291 8.90 -3.80 -2.81
N VAL A 292 7.95 -3.74 -3.77
CA VAL A 292 7.66 -4.89 -4.63
C VAL A 292 8.70 -4.96 -5.74
N GLY A 293 9.48 -6.03 -5.78
CA GLY A 293 10.43 -6.31 -6.85
C GLY A 293 9.72 -6.82 -8.11
N SER A 294 10.35 -6.61 -9.28
CA SER A 294 9.93 -7.30 -10.50
C SER A 294 10.09 -8.81 -10.32
N SER A 295 9.13 -9.59 -10.81
CA SER A 295 9.23 -11.06 -10.81
C SER A 295 10.39 -11.60 -11.66
N GLN A 296 11.05 -10.74 -12.42
CA GLN A 296 12.23 -11.03 -13.24
C GLN A 296 13.55 -10.91 -12.45
N PHE A 297 13.57 -10.24 -11.30
CA PHE A 297 14.75 -10.14 -10.45
C PHE A 297 14.87 -11.39 -9.56
N GLN A 298 15.96 -12.14 -9.75
CA GLN A 298 16.28 -13.35 -8.98
C GLN A 298 17.51 -13.18 -8.09
N GLU A 299 18.18 -12.05 -8.16
CA GLU A 299 19.40 -11.77 -7.39
C GLU A 299 19.12 -10.69 -6.32
N VAL A 300 19.83 -10.83 -5.19
CA VAL A 300 19.83 -9.85 -4.11
C VAL A 300 21.28 -9.44 -3.80
N PRO A 301 21.56 -8.13 -3.59
CA PRO A 301 22.93 -7.63 -3.40
C PRO A 301 23.40 -7.82 -1.94
N PHE A 302 23.19 -8.99 -1.37
CA PHE A 302 23.57 -9.28 0.02
C PHE A 302 24.75 -10.26 0.06
N ASP A 303 25.81 -9.89 0.79
CA ASP A 303 26.90 -10.77 1.10
C ASP A 303 26.43 -11.82 2.15
N PRO A 304 26.34 -13.12 1.81
CA PRO A 304 25.93 -14.18 2.76
C PRO A 304 26.86 -14.28 3.97
N TYR A 305 28.16 -13.99 3.81
CA TYR A 305 29.12 -13.97 4.91
C TYR A 305 28.78 -12.85 5.90
N VAL A 306 28.54 -11.63 5.42
CA VAL A 306 28.14 -10.49 6.25
C VAL A 306 26.81 -10.75 6.93
N LEU A 307 25.81 -11.32 6.20
CA LEU A 307 24.52 -11.68 6.75
C LEU A 307 24.67 -12.61 7.96
N ALA A 308 25.46 -13.70 7.80
CA ALA A 308 25.67 -14.68 8.84
C ALA A 308 26.56 -14.19 9.98
N MET A 309 27.75 -13.68 9.67
CA MET A 309 28.75 -13.32 10.67
C MET A 309 28.41 -12.07 11.50
N TRP A 310 27.63 -11.16 10.90
CA TRP A 310 27.15 -9.96 11.61
C TRP A 310 25.73 -10.16 12.14
N ARG A 311 25.15 -11.37 11.97
CA ARG A 311 23.79 -11.69 12.42
C ARG A 311 22.75 -10.68 11.95
N LYS A 312 22.94 -10.10 10.76
CA LYS A 312 21.92 -9.25 10.17
C LYS A 312 20.70 -10.08 9.80
N LYS A 313 19.52 -9.46 9.77
CA LYS A 313 18.27 -10.12 9.37
C LYS A 313 17.69 -9.40 8.16
N VAL A 314 17.06 -10.17 7.27
CA VAL A 314 16.24 -9.67 6.16
C VAL A 314 14.89 -10.34 6.26
N GLN A 315 13.83 -9.55 6.28
CA GLN A 315 12.47 -10.07 6.33
C GLN A 315 11.57 -9.34 5.33
N GLY A 316 10.68 -10.08 4.66
CA GLY A 316 9.60 -9.51 3.88
C GLY A 316 8.49 -8.98 4.79
N VAL A 317 7.84 -7.90 4.37
CA VAL A 317 6.71 -7.30 5.09
C VAL A 317 5.55 -7.13 4.12
N LEU A 318 4.43 -7.77 4.41
CA LEU A 318 3.21 -7.69 3.61
C LEU A 318 2.12 -6.92 4.34
N PHE A 319 1.65 -5.81 3.75
CA PHE A 319 0.62 -4.94 4.31
C PHE A 319 0.98 -4.41 5.72
N GLY A 320 2.29 -4.19 5.98
CA GLY A 320 2.79 -3.73 7.27
C GLY A 320 2.57 -4.72 8.41
N ASP A 321 2.46 -6.01 8.11
CA ASP A 321 2.09 -7.09 9.05
C ASP A 321 0.85 -6.76 9.89
N ALA A 322 -0.10 -6.06 9.27
CA ALA A 322 -1.27 -5.54 9.94
C ALA A 322 -2.34 -6.60 10.21
N GLN A 323 -2.87 -6.58 11.42
CA GLN A 323 -4.19 -7.13 11.73
C GLN A 323 -5.25 -6.07 11.37
N PHE A 324 -5.50 -5.87 10.09
CA PHE A 324 -6.18 -4.69 9.55
C PHE A 324 -7.58 -4.46 10.14
N GLN A 325 -8.29 -5.50 10.58
CA GLN A 325 -9.56 -5.37 11.29
C GLN A 325 -9.41 -4.66 12.65
N TRP A 326 -8.22 -4.72 13.25
CA TRP A 326 -7.86 -4.05 14.49
C TRP A 326 -7.07 -2.76 14.25
N ASP A 327 -6.10 -2.82 13.33
CA ASP A 327 -5.17 -1.71 13.10
C ASP A 327 -5.82 -0.52 12.38
N ILE A 328 -6.71 -0.74 11.39
CA ILE A 328 -7.37 0.38 10.71
C ILE A 328 -8.23 1.22 11.67
N PRO A 329 -9.09 0.65 12.54
CA PRO A 329 -9.77 1.43 13.57
C PRO A 329 -8.83 2.17 14.53
N LYS A 330 -7.66 1.59 14.84
CA LYS A 330 -6.62 2.26 15.63
C LYS A 330 -6.02 3.45 14.87
N LEU A 331 -5.72 3.29 13.58
CA LEU A 331 -5.20 4.37 12.72
C LEU A 331 -6.22 5.50 12.59
N VAL A 332 -7.52 5.18 12.48
CA VAL A 332 -8.59 6.18 12.47
C VAL A 332 -8.53 7.03 13.75
N ARG A 333 -8.46 6.40 14.94
CA ARG A 333 -8.33 7.14 16.20
C ARG A 333 -7.08 8.00 16.26
N LEU A 334 -5.92 7.48 15.82
CA LEU A 334 -4.68 8.24 15.77
C LEU A 334 -4.76 9.46 14.85
N PHE A 335 -5.50 9.35 13.75
CA PHE A 335 -5.78 10.48 12.86
C PHE A 335 -6.66 11.51 13.53
N GLU A 336 -7.76 11.11 14.19
CA GLU A 336 -8.64 11.99 14.95
C GLU A 336 -7.94 12.74 16.08
N GLU A 337 -7.02 12.06 16.77
CA GLU A 337 -6.21 12.63 17.85
C GLU A 337 -5.06 13.53 17.33
N GLY A 338 -4.93 13.69 16.01
CA GLY A 338 -3.83 14.45 15.40
C GLY A 338 -2.44 13.83 15.61
N ARG A 339 -2.38 12.54 15.95
CA ARG A 339 -1.11 11.83 16.18
C ARG A 339 -0.44 11.41 14.88
N ILE A 340 -1.22 11.20 13.84
CA ILE A 340 -0.77 10.97 12.46
C ILE A 340 -1.39 12.02 11.54
N ASP A 341 -0.62 12.46 10.54
CA ASP A 341 -1.04 13.47 9.59
C ASP A 341 -1.44 12.80 8.26
N MET A 342 -2.74 12.61 8.07
CA MET A 342 -3.30 12.10 6.82
C MET A 342 -3.59 13.22 5.81
N ASP A 343 -3.79 14.45 6.28
CA ASP A 343 -4.02 15.59 5.41
C ASP A 343 -2.78 15.95 4.61
N GLY A 344 -1.62 16.00 5.26
CA GLY A 344 -0.35 16.19 4.60
C GLY A 344 0.04 15.05 3.65
N MET A 345 -0.54 13.85 3.82
CA MET A 345 -0.30 12.73 2.92
C MET A 345 -0.98 12.89 1.55
N VAL A 346 -2.13 13.57 1.46
CA VAL A 346 -2.84 13.78 0.19
C VAL A 346 -2.38 15.09 -0.44
N THR A 347 -1.59 14.99 -1.50
CA THR A 347 -1.03 16.16 -2.19
C THR A 347 -1.86 16.63 -3.37
N GLN A 348 -2.69 15.75 -3.94
CA GLN A 348 -3.59 16.07 -5.05
C GLN A 348 -4.84 15.19 -5.03
N GLU A 349 -5.93 15.80 -5.47
CA GLU A 349 -7.22 15.12 -5.68
C GLU A 349 -7.62 15.26 -7.15
N PHE A 350 -8.18 14.18 -7.71
CA PHE A 350 -8.59 14.06 -9.09
C PHE A 350 -10.02 13.51 -9.17
N ARG A 351 -10.65 13.66 -10.33
CA ARG A 351 -11.86 12.91 -10.69
C ARG A 351 -11.47 11.63 -11.44
N LEU A 352 -12.42 10.69 -11.55
CA LEU A 352 -12.18 9.44 -12.27
C LEU A 352 -11.77 9.67 -13.72
N GLU A 353 -12.35 10.69 -14.36
CA GLU A 353 -12.05 11.09 -15.74
C GLU A 353 -10.57 11.44 -15.96
N ASP A 354 -9.90 11.93 -14.91
CA ASP A 354 -8.50 12.36 -14.94
C ASP A 354 -7.52 11.23 -14.56
N ILE A 355 -7.97 9.97 -14.47
CA ILE A 355 -7.18 8.82 -14.01
C ILE A 355 -5.85 8.66 -14.76
N ASN A 356 -5.83 8.88 -16.07
CA ASN A 356 -4.59 8.75 -16.85
C ASN A 356 -3.57 9.83 -16.47
N THR A 357 -4.00 11.07 -16.23
CA THR A 357 -3.14 12.15 -15.73
C THR A 357 -2.58 11.80 -14.35
N CYS A 358 -3.43 11.25 -13.49
CA CYS A 358 -3.00 10.81 -12.16
C CYS A 358 -1.94 9.69 -12.26
N VAL A 359 -2.15 8.70 -13.10
CA VAL A 359 -1.21 7.60 -13.37
C VAL A 359 0.12 8.12 -13.94
N GLU A 360 0.08 9.00 -14.94
CA GLU A 360 1.27 9.63 -15.52
C GLU A 360 2.08 10.42 -14.48
N ASN A 361 1.42 11.15 -13.59
CA ASN A 361 2.07 11.88 -12.50
C ASN A 361 2.81 10.95 -11.51
N VAL A 362 2.23 9.77 -11.21
CA VAL A 362 2.87 8.80 -10.31
C VAL A 362 4.07 8.15 -11.00
N PHE A 363 3.97 7.77 -12.28
CA PHE A 363 5.11 7.25 -13.06
C PHE A 363 6.27 8.23 -13.16
N ALA A 364 5.96 9.52 -13.36
CA ALA A 364 6.99 10.56 -13.46
C ALA A 364 7.72 10.84 -12.14
N GLY A 365 7.27 10.26 -11.01
CA GLY A 365 7.86 10.50 -9.69
C GLY A 365 7.72 11.94 -9.18
N ASN A 366 7.04 12.80 -9.93
CA ASN A 366 6.97 14.26 -9.71
C ASN A 366 6.09 14.68 -8.54
N ARG A 367 5.56 13.73 -7.75
CA ARG A 367 4.63 14.04 -6.66
C ARG A 367 5.13 13.49 -5.33
N VAL A 368 4.94 14.30 -4.31
CA VAL A 368 5.67 14.13 -3.05
C VAL A 368 5.06 13.05 -2.18
N ALA A 369 3.71 12.88 -2.16
CA ALA A 369 3.08 11.89 -1.28
C ALA A 369 2.00 11.08 -2.03
N ARG A 370 0.70 11.30 -1.75
CA ARG A 370 -0.38 10.46 -2.30
C ARG A 370 -1.32 11.27 -3.19
N GLN A 371 -1.86 10.61 -4.20
CA GLN A 371 -2.91 11.13 -5.06
C GLN A 371 -4.19 10.33 -4.80
N VAL A 372 -5.31 11.02 -4.75
CA VAL A 372 -6.63 10.44 -4.46
C VAL A 372 -7.59 10.80 -5.58
N ILE A 373 -8.36 9.83 -6.04
CA ILE A 373 -9.50 10.03 -6.92
C ILE A 373 -10.74 10.15 -6.05
N ARG A 374 -11.54 11.17 -6.30
CA ARG A 374 -12.83 11.40 -5.63
C ARG A 374 -13.97 11.09 -6.58
N PHE A 375 -15.00 10.53 -5.98
CA PHE A 375 -16.30 10.31 -6.62
C PHE A 375 -17.31 11.27 -6.01
N ASP A 376 -18.01 12.04 -6.85
CA ASP A 376 -19.02 13.02 -6.43
C ASP A 376 -20.32 12.36 -6.02
#